data_6bc2b218d871fd3adc68d564e10df2b0
#
_entry.id   6bc2b218d871fd3adc68d564e10df2b0
#
_cell.length_a   1.000
_cell.length_b   1.000
_cell.length_c   1.000
_cell.angle_alpha   90.00
_cell.angle_beta   90.00
_cell.angle_gamma   90.00
#
_symmetry.space_group_name_H-M   'P 1'
#
loop_
_entity.id
_entity.type
_entity.pdbx_description
1 polymer ?
#
loop_
_entity_poly.entity_id
_entity_poly.type
_entity_poly.pdbx_seq_one_letter_code
_entity_poly.pdbx_strand_id
1 'polypeptide(L)'
;MTTASQSATFQGILELHPKGFGFLRDPARHYAARPSDPYVPQPLIQKHKLVPGMLVCGAIEPPRKGSTGPRLASIEEIEGTSPATFRRRDWAELTPVDPTQWIRLETGPEPLTTRVIDLFTPIGKGQRGLIVAPPRSGKTVLLSHIANAV
;
A
#
# COMPACT_ATOMS: atom_id res chain seq x y z
N MET A 1 31.00 -29.87 -11.68
CA MET A 1 30.73 -28.53 -12.24
C MET A 1 29.33 -28.12 -11.78
N THR A 2 29.30 -27.41 -10.66
CA THR A 2 28.03 -26.95 -10.05
C THR A 2 27.63 -25.65 -10.74
N THR A 3 26.63 -25.73 -11.61
CA THR A 3 26.05 -24.55 -12.25
C THR A 3 25.41 -23.69 -11.16
N ALA A 4 26.04 -22.58 -10.83
CA ALA A 4 25.45 -21.56 -9.98
C ALA A 4 24.21 -21.02 -10.70
N SER A 5 23.03 -21.48 -10.27
CA SER A 5 21.75 -20.95 -10.70
C SER A 5 21.75 -19.46 -10.28
N GLN A 6 21.85 -18.54 -11.24
CA GLN A 6 21.63 -17.13 -10.99
C GLN A 6 20.17 -16.98 -10.53
N SER A 7 19.98 -16.91 -9.22
CA SER A 7 18.69 -16.59 -8.63
C SER A 7 18.38 -15.15 -8.98
N ALA A 8 17.40 -14.93 -9.84
CA ALA A 8 16.90 -13.61 -10.12
C ALA A 8 16.23 -13.05 -8.86
N THR A 9 16.51 -11.80 -8.52
CA THR A 9 15.85 -11.10 -7.41
C THR A 9 14.60 -10.40 -7.92
N PHE A 10 13.53 -10.43 -7.16
CA PHE A 10 12.29 -9.73 -7.45
C PHE A 10 11.84 -8.91 -6.24
N GLN A 11 11.36 -7.71 -6.51
CA GLN A 11 10.79 -6.81 -5.53
C GLN A 11 9.33 -6.51 -5.87
N GLY A 12 8.45 -6.62 -4.89
CA GLY A 12 7.03 -6.35 -5.11
C GLY A 12 6.24 -6.22 -3.81
N ILE A 13 5.02 -5.75 -3.95
CA ILE A 13 4.08 -5.61 -2.83
C ILE A 13 3.34 -6.93 -2.63
N LEU A 14 3.30 -7.39 -1.38
CA LEU A 14 2.64 -8.64 -1.01
C LEU A 14 1.12 -8.49 -1.05
N GLU A 15 0.48 -9.32 -1.86
CA GLU A 15 -0.96 -9.59 -1.82
C GLU A 15 -1.20 -10.98 -1.25
N LEU A 16 -2.03 -11.08 -0.19
CA LEU A 16 -2.36 -12.36 0.43
C LEU A 16 -3.65 -12.94 -0.14
N HIS A 17 -3.60 -14.24 -0.41
CA HIS A 17 -4.79 -15.01 -0.76
C HIS A 17 -5.46 -15.57 0.51
N PRO A 18 -6.81 -15.69 0.59
CA PRO A 18 -7.52 -16.24 1.75
C PRO A 18 -7.04 -17.63 2.22
N LYS A 19 -6.43 -18.41 1.32
CA LYS A 19 -5.84 -19.73 1.62
C LYS A 19 -4.46 -19.66 2.30
N GLY A 20 -3.94 -18.45 2.63
CA GLY A 20 -2.70 -18.27 3.41
C GLY A 20 -1.41 -18.19 2.59
N PHE A 21 -1.44 -18.30 1.27
CA PHE A 21 -0.32 -17.99 0.39
C PHE A 21 -0.47 -16.59 -0.20
N GLY A 22 0.52 -16.10 -0.93
CA GLY A 22 0.46 -14.76 -1.56
C GLY A 22 1.17 -14.67 -2.89
N PHE A 23 1.14 -13.46 -3.45
CA PHE A 23 1.85 -13.07 -4.67
C PHE A 23 2.54 -11.73 -4.46
N LEU A 24 3.68 -11.52 -5.11
CA LEU A 24 4.32 -10.21 -5.16
C LEU A 24 3.83 -9.47 -6.40
N ARG A 25 3.16 -8.32 -6.18
CA ARG A 25 2.66 -7.45 -7.24
C ARG A 25 3.66 -6.34 -7.57
N ASP A 26 3.80 -6.05 -8.85
CA ASP A 26 4.70 -5.03 -9.34
C ASP A 26 4.05 -3.64 -9.26
N PRO A 27 4.61 -2.68 -8.46
CA PRO A 27 4.11 -1.31 -8.39
C PRO A 27 4.15 -0.57 -9.74
N ALA A 28 5.18 -0.83 -10.56
CA ALA A 28 5.33 -0.19 -11.87
C ALA A 28 4.22 -0.58 -12.86
N ARG A 29 3.45 -1.60 -12.52
CA ARG A 29 2.34 -2.13 -13.33
C ARG A 29 0.99 -1.95 -12.66
N HIS A 30 0.88 -0.97 -11.77
CA HIS A 30 -0.35 -0.66 -11.02
C HIS A 30 -0.91 -1.87 -10.27
N TYR A 31 -0.05 -2.77 -9.78
CA TYR A 31 -0.41 -3.98 -9.01
C TYR A 31 -1.31 -4.97 -9.76
N ALA A 32 -1.43 -4.85 -11.10
CA ALA A 32 -2.26 -5.74 -11.91
C ALA A 32 -1.78 -7.20 -11.80
N ALA A 33 -2.68 -8.11 -11.46
CA ALA A 33 -2.39 -9.54 -11.32
C ALA A 33 -1.95 -10.16 -12.65
N ARG A 34 -0.85 -10.93 -12.63
CA ARG A 34 -0.28 -11.61 -13.79
C ARG A 34 0.15 -13.03 -13.46
N PRO A 35 0.13 -13.96 -14.44
CA PRO A 35 0.67 -15.29 -14.24
C PRO A 35 2.16 -15.34 -13.92
N SER A 36 2.90 -14.26 -14.26
CA SER A 36 4.33 -14.10 -13.99
C SER A 36 4.66 -13.60 -12.58
N ASP A 37 3.66 -13.24 -11.77
CA ASP A 37 3.90 -12.73 -10.43
C ASP A 37 4.43 -13.83 -9.52
N PRO A 38 5.51 -13.56 -8.75
CA PRO A 38 6.10 -14.55 -7.88
C PRO A 38 5.13 -15.03 -6.79
N TYR A 39 4.97 -16.34 -6.72
CA TYR A 39 4.21 -16.99 -5.65
C TYR A 39 4.98 -16.95 -4.33
N VAL A 40 4.33 -16.52 -3.27
CA VAL A 40 4.90 -16.49 -1.92
C VAL A 40 4.31 -17.63 -1.08
N PRO A 41 5.14 -18.61 -0.67
CA PRO A 41 4.66 -19.74 0.12
C PRO A 41 4.22 -19.35 1.52
N GLN A 42 3.17 -19.99 2.02
CA GLN A 42 2.66 -19.79 3.38
C GLN A 42 3.74 -19.91 4.49
N PRO A 43 4.71 -20.84 4.44
CA PRO A 43 5.76 -20.90 5.46
C PRO A 43 6.63 -19.64 5.53
N LEU A 44 6.92 -18.98 4.39
CA LEU A 44 7.67 -17.72 4.40
C LEU A 44 6.84 -16.59 5.02
N ILE A 45 5.55 -16.53 4.70
CA ILE A 45 4.62 -15.54 5.26
C ILE A 45 4.54 -15.68 6.77
N GLN A 46 4.38 -16.89 7.28
CA GLN A 46 4.29 -17.16 8.71
C GLN A 46 5.62 -16.89 9.43
N LYS A 47 6.74 -17.39 8.88
CA LYS A 47 8.07 -17.21 9.47
C LYS A 47 8.43 -15.74 9.69
N HIS A 48 8.14 -14.89 8.70
CA HIS A 48 8.47 -13.46 8.74
C HIS A 48 7.30 -12.57 9.15
N LYS A 49 6.15 -13.17 9.53
CA LYS A 49 4.91 -12.46 9.95
C LYS A 49 4.48 -11.40 8.93
N LEU A 50 4.56 -11.75 7.65
CA LEU A 50 4.22 -10.83 6.57
C LEU A 50 2.72 -10.54 6.54
N VAL A 51 2.38 -9.29 6.20
CA VAL A 51 1.00 -8.84 6.03
C VAL A 51 0.80 -8.24 4.64
N PRO A 52 -0.45 -8.16 4.16
CA PRO A 52 -0.74 -7.53 2.87
C PRO A 52 -0.22 -6.10 2.82
N GLY A 53 0.28 -5.69 1.66
CA GLY A 53 0.78 -4.33 1.42
C GLY A 53 2.25 -4.13 1.75
N MET A 54 2.95 -5.12 2.32
CA MET A 54 4.39 -5.02 2.57
C MET A 54 5.20 -5.13 1.28
N LEU A 55 6.23 -4.29 1.18
CA LEU A 55 7.26 -4.39 0.15
C LEU A 55 8.24 -5.51 0.52
N VAL A 56 8.32 -6.52 -0.32
CA VAL A 56 9.20 -7.69 -0.11
C VAL A 56 10.14 -7.82 -1.30
N CYS A 57 11.43 -7.97 -0.99
CA CYS A 57 12.48 -8.26 -1.97
C CYS A 57 13.11 -9.61 -1.64
N GLY A 58 13.39 -10.41 -2.67
CA GLY A 58 14.02 -11.70 -2.44
C GLY A 58 14.30 -12.49 -3.72
N ALA A 59 15.02 -13.60 -3.55
CA ALA A 59 15.39 -14.47 -4.64
C ALA A 59 14.20 -15.30 -5.11
N ILE A 60 14.04 -15.40 -6.42
CA ILE A 60 13.00 -16.20 -7.07
C ILE A 60 13.59 -17.43 -7.77
N GLU A 61 12.85 -18.52 -7.69
CA GLU A 61 13.10 -19.74 -8.44
C GLU A 61 12.16 -19.82 -9.66
N PRO A 62 12.60 -20.46 -10.75
CA PRO A 62 11.75 -20.71 -11.91
C PRO A 62 10.52 -21.55 -11.53
N PRO A 63 9.45 -21.48 -12.32
CA PRO A 63 8.22 -22.22 -12.04
C PRO A 63 8.49 -23.73 -12.02
N ARG A 64 7.90 -24.43 -11.04
CA ARG A 64 7.92 -25.89 -10.97
C ARG A 64 6.92 -26.49 -11.97
N LYS A 65 7.09 -27.76 -12.33
CA LYS A 65 6.12 -28.48 -13.16
C LYS A 65 4.69 -28.33 -12.59
N GLY A 66 3.79 -27.72 -13.37
CA GLY A 66 2.40 -27.47 -12.96
C GLY A 66 2.14 -26.09 -12.34
N SER A 67 3.15 -25.22 -12.22
CA SER A 67 3.00 -23.82 -11.79
C SER A 67 3.22 -22.88 -12.97
N THR A 68 2.44 -21.82 -13.08
CA THR A 68 2.51 -20.84 -14.17
C THR A 68 3.49 -19.69 -13.90
N GLY A 69 3.87 -19.44 -12.63
CA GLY A 69 4.74 -18.34 -12.23
C GLY A 69 5.93 -18.78 -11.40
N PRO A 70 6.95 -17.89 -11.27
CA PRO A 70 8.10 -18.12 -10.40
C PRO A 70 7.68 -18.20 -8.93
N ARG A 71 8.56 -18.71 -8.09
CA ARG A 71 8.32 -18.85 -6.65
C ARG A 71 9.37 -18.07 -5.88
N LEU A 72 8.96 -17.35 -4.84
CA LEU A 72 9.88 -16.75 -3.88
C LEU A 72 10.55 -17.87 -3.05
N ALA A 73 11.86 -17.97 -3.17
CA ALA A 73 12.68 -18.97 -2.49
C ALA A 73 13.17 -18.47 -1.13
N SER A 74 13.62 -17.21 -1.07
CA SER A 74 14.10 -16.55 0.14
C SER A 74 13.75 -15.08 0.14
N ILE A 75 13.67 -14.51 1.33
CA ILE A 75 13.44 -13.07 1.52
C ILE A 75 14.77 -12.45 1.91
N GLU A 76 15.18 -11.43 1.18
CA GLU A 76 16.40 -10.65 1.40
C GLU A 76 16.09 -9.36 2.16
N GLU A 77 14.97 -8.70 1.82
CA GLU A 77 14.53 -7.46 2.46
C GLU A 77 13.01 -7.42 2.64
N ILE A 78 12.59 -6.77 3.73
CA ILE A 78 11.20 -6.41 4.03
C ILE A 78 11.21 -4.90 4.34
N GLU A 79 10.43 -4.11 3.57
CA GLU A 79 10.41 -2.64 3.68
C GLU A 79 11.82 -2.00 3.60
N GLY A 80 12.70 -2.54 2.73
CA GLY A 80 14.08 -2.09 2.58
C GLY A 80 15.01 -2.40 3.76
N THR A 81 14.58 -3.28 4.67
CA THR A 81 15.34 -3.66 5.87
C THR A 81 15.55 -5.17 5.90
N SER A 82 16.69 -5.62 6.44
CA SER A 82 16.97 -7.04 6.60
C SER A 82 15.88 -7.73 7.45
N PRO A 83 15.42 -8.93 7.07
CA PRO A 83 14.39 -9.68 7.82
C PRO A 83 14.76 -9.95 9.29
N ALA A 84 16.05 -9.98 9.61
CA ALA A 84 16.54 -10.19 10.99
C ALA A 84 16.32 -8.97 11.90
N THR A 85 16.40 -7.77 11.31
CA THR A 85 16.27 -6.49 12.03
C THR A 85 14.88 -5.87 11.87
N PHE A 86 14.12 -6.32 10.89
CA PHE A 86 12.77 -5.83 10.65
C PHE A 86 11.88 -6.02 11.87
N ARG A 87 11.26 -4.93 12.34
CA ARG A 87 10.26 -4.93 13.42
C ARG A 87 9.00 -4.26 12.90
N ARG A 88 7.96 -5.05 12.73
CA ARG A 88 6.64 -4.53 12.42
C ARG A 88 6.11 -3.71 13.60
N ARG A 89 5.70 -2.48 13.33
CA ARG A 89 4.90 -1.68 14.27
C ARG A 89 3.43 -2.02 14.11
N ASP A 90 2.74 -2.33 15.18
CA ASP A 90 1.29 -2.50 15.13
C ASP A 90 0.61 -1.12 15.16
N TRP A 91 -0.42 -0.96 14.33
CA TRP A 91 -1.22 0.27 14.33
C TRP A 91 -1.84 0.56 15.71
N ALA A 92 -2.19 -0.49 16.46
CA ALA A 92 -2.74 -0.36 17.81
C ALA A 92 -1.74 0.20 18.82
N GLU A 93 -0.43 0.07 18.55
CA GLU A 93 0.65 0.57 19.41
C GLU A 93 1.08 2.01 19.07
N LEU A 94 0.57 2.57 17.96
CA LEU A 94 0.91 3.91 17.55
C LEU A 94 0.15 4.94 18.39
N THR A 95 0.86 5.96 18.87
CA THR A 95 0.24 7.10 19.52
C THR A 95 -0.49 7.94 18.48
N PRO A 96 -1.81 8.17 18.62
CA PRO A 96 -2.52 9.07 17.73
C PRO A 96 -2.02 10.51 17.93
N VAL A 97 -1.70 11.17 16.83
CA VAL A 97 -1.29 12.59 16.84
C VAL A 97 -2.29 13.39 16.04
N ASP A 98 -2.86 14.41 16.64
CA ASP A 98 -3.77 15.31 15.96
C ASP A 98 -3.01 16.10 14.87
N PRO A 99 -3.65 16.39 13.73
CA PRO A 99 -3.02 17.16 12.66
C PRO A 99 -2.79 18.60 13.12
N THR A 100 -1.52 19.03 13.10
CA THR A 100 -1.12 20.40 13.50
C THR A 100 -0.96 21.35 12.31
N GLN A 101 -0.92 20.81 11.08
CA GLN A 101 -0.78 21.60 9.87
C GLN A 101 -2.12 21.67 9.14
N TRP A 102 -2.64 22.87 9.00
CA TRP A 102 -3.87 23.14 8.28
C TRP A 102 -3.66 23.10 6.76
N ILE A 103 -4.61 22.50 6.04
CA ILE A 103 -4.71 22.59 4.57
C ILE A 103 -5.66 23.75 4.26
N ARG A 104 -5.13 24.84 3.74
CA ARG A 104 -5.95 25.98 3.32
C ARG A 104 -6.60 25.65 1.98
N LEU A 105 -7.92 25.55 1.98
CA LEU A 105 -8.73 25.24 0.79
C LEU A 105 -9.21 26.50 0.07
N GLU A 106 -9.15 27.67 0.71
CA GLU A 106 -9.49 28.94 0.08
C GLU A 106 -8.42 29.33 -0.94
N THR A 107 -8.74 29.31 -2.21
CA THR A 107 -7.85 29.66 -3.33
C THR A 107 -8.20 31.03 -3.95
N GLY A 108 -9.32 31.63 -3.54
CA GLY A 108 -9.81 32.90 -4.07
C GLY A 108 -11.22 33.20 -3.59
N PRO A 109 -11.89 34.23 -4.15
CA PRO A 109 -13.26 34.59 -3.79
C PRO A 109 -14.27 33.48 -4.10
N GLU A 110 -13.97 32.66 -5.09
CA GLU A 110 -14.77 31.49 -5.50
C GLU A 110 -13.87 30.23 -5.56
N PRO A 111 -14.38 29.01 -5.26
CA PRO A 111 -15.77 28.72 -4.87
C PRO A 111 -16.00 29.03 -3.37
N LEU A 112 -17.19 29.53 -3.03
CA LEU A 112 -17.58 29.83 -1.65
C LEU A 112 -17.53 28.61 -0.71
N THR A 113 -17.74 27.42 -1.26
CA THR A 113 -17.76 26.15 -0.50
C THR A 113 -16.46 25.87 0.24
N THR A 114 -15.29 26.10 -0.37
CA THR A 114 -13.97 25.87 0.23
C THR A 114 -13.70 26.88 1.35
N ARG A 115 -14.14 28.12 1.18
CA ARG A 115 -14.04 29.16 2.23
C ARG A 115 -14.90 28.82 3.45
N VAL A 116 -16.11 28.30 3.22
CA VAL A 116 -16.99 27.84 4.31
C VAL A 116 -16.37 26.69 5.08
N ILE A 117 -15.73 25.73 4.38
CA ILE A 117 -15.01 24.63 5.04
C ILE A 117 -13.88 25.19 5.91
N ASP A 118 -13.05 26.05 5.35
CA ASP A 118 -11.92 26.63 6.10
C ASP A 118 -12.35 27.39 7.37
N LEU A 119 -13.53 28.03 7.29
CA LEU A 119 -14.04 28.81 8.41
C LEU A 119 -14.69 27.94 9.51
N PHE A 120 -15.46 26.92 9.15
CA PHE A 120 -16.26 26.14 10.09
C PHE A 120 -15.69 24.77 10.43
N THR A 121 -15.00 24.14 9.48
CA THR A 121 -14.47 22.77 9.62
C THR A 121 -13.10 22.64 8.96
N PRO A 122 -12.08 23.39 9.41
CA PRO A 122 -10.76 23.35 8.80
C PRO A 122 -10.19 21.95 8.80
N ILE A 123 -9.53 21.58 7.71
CA ILE A 123 -8.98 20.24 7.49
C ILE A 123 -7.47 20.28 7.68
N GLY A 124 -6.95 19.39 8.52
CA GLY A 124 -5.52 19.23 8.75
C GLY A 124 -4.88 18.15 7.84
N LYS A 125 -3.58 18.27 7.57
CA LYS A 125 -2.82 17.27 6.81
C LYS A 125 -2.81 15.93 7.56
N GLY A 126 -3.25 14.88 6.88
CA GLY A 126 -3.37 13.54 7.47
C GLY A 126 -4.69 13.29 8.21
N GLN A 127 -5.57 14.29 8.33
CA GLN A 127 -6.88 14.13 8.94
C GLN A 127 -7.77 13.19 8.11
N ARG A 128 -8.47 12.30 8.82
CA ARG A 128 -9.51 11.45 8.22
C ARG A 128 -10.86 12.15 8.38
N GLY A 129 -11.52 12.40 7.27
CA GLY A 129 -12.83 13.07 7.24
C GLY A 129 -13.90 12.18 6.61
N LEU A 130 -15.14 12.37 7.03
CA LEU A 130 -16.31 11.74 6.44
C LEU A 130 -17.29 12.82 6.01
N ILE A 131 -17.66 12.83 4.72
CA ILE A 131 -18.68 13.72 4.17
C ILE A 131 -19.98 12.93 4.02
N VAL A 132 -20.95 13.25 4.85
CA VAL A 132 -22.29 12.67 4.82
C VAL A 132 -23.28 13.70 4.31
N ALA A 133 -24.02 13.33 3.27
CA ALA A 133 -25.01 14.23 2.67
C ALA A 133 -26.06 13.42 1.89
N PRO A 134 -27.31 13.90 1.80
CA PRO A 134 -28.35 13.26 0.99
C PRO A 134 -27.94 13.14 -0.48
N PRO A 135 -28.59 12.26 -1.25
CA PRO A 135 -28.41 12.24 -2.71
C PRO A 135 -28.71 13.62 -3.33
N ARG A 136 -27.96 13.97 -4.36
CA ARG A 136 -28.09 15.26 -5.11
C ARG A 136 -27.84 16.54 -4.31
N SER A 137 -27.17 16.48 -3.16
CA SER A 137 -26.83 17.64 -2.31
C SER A 137 -25.52 18.34 -2.69
N GLY A 138 -24.93 18.04 -3.83
CA GLY A 138 -23.67 18.66 -4.27
C GLY A 138 -22.41 18.01 -3.71
N LYS A 139 -22.48 16.80 -3.11
CA LYS A 139 -21.34 16.07 -2.53
C LYS A 139 -20.15 15.93 -3.49
N THR A 140 -20.40 15.53 -4.74
CA THR A 140 -19.37 15.37 -5.77
C THR A 140 -18.74 16.72 -6.13
N VAL A 141 -19.56 17.78 -6.22
CA VAL A 141 -19.08 19.14 -6.50
C VAL A 141 -18.15 19.61 -5.36
N LEU A 142 -18.54 19.40 -4.11
CA LEU A 142 -17.72 19.72 -2.96
C LEU A 142 -16.37 19.01 -2.98
N LEU A 143 -16.37 17.68 -3.26
CA LEU A 143 -15.14 16.90 -3.39
C LEU A 143 -14.25 17.39 -4.53
N SER A 144 -14.84 17.79 -5.66
CA SER A 144 -14.09 18.40 -6.78
C SER A 144 -13.45 19.74 -6.38
N HIS A 145 -14.17 20.57 -5.63
CA HIS A 145 -13.62 21.85 -5.14
C HIS A 145 -12.46 21.62 -4.17
N ILE A 146 -12.58 20.65 -3.25
CA ILE A 146 -11.49 20.27 -2.35
C ILE A 146 -10.29 19.75 -3.12
N ALA A 147 -10.50 18.83 -4.08
CA ALA A 147 -9.42 18.25 -4.88
C ALA A 147 -8.68 19.29 -5.75
N ASN A 148 -9.37 20.33 -6.21
CA ASN A 148 -8.75 21.41 -6.97
C ASN A 148 -8.02 22.43 -6.10
N ALA A 149 -8.29 22.46 -4.80
CA ALA A 149 -7.68 23.38 -3.84
C ALA A 149 -6.40 22.81 -3.19
N VAL A 150 -6.21 21.48 -3.20
CA VAL A 150 -5.06 20.78 -2.64
C VAL A 150 -3.97 20.55 -3.67
#